data_56dc7c5da5c4b78ca10369f8f4924365
#
_entry.id   56dc7c5da5c4b78ca10369f8f4924365
#
_cell.length_a   1.000
_cell.length_b   1.000
_cell.length_c   1.000
_cell.angle_alpha   90.00
_cell.angle_beta   90.00
_cell.angle_gamma   90.00
#
_symmetry.space_group_name_H-M   'P 1'
#
loop_
_entity.id
_entity.type
_entity.pdbx_description
1 polymer ?
#
loop_
_entity_poly.entity_id
_entity_poly.type
_entity_poly.pdbx_seq_one_letter_code
_entity_poly.pdbx_strand_id
1 'polypeptide(L)'
;MSVFSSIKKAFKSSQSANFPNDLESLWMPFSANKHFKKKPRLISKAKGMYYYTPSGEKILDGVAGLWCCNAGHNREPIVEAIKNQASEL
;
A
#
# COMPACT_ATOMS: atom_id res chain seq x y z
N MET A 1 -37.26 6.88 0.99
CA MET A 1 -35.81 6.80 0.76
C MET A 1 -35.55 5.75 -0.31
N SER A 2 -34.84 6.09 -1.35
CA SER A 2 -34.56 5.13 -2.42
C SER A 2 -33.48 4.13 -1.97
N VAL A 3 -33.59 2.87 -2.39
CA VAL A 3 -32.61 1.80 -2.15
C VAL A 3 -31.22 2.22 -2.66
N PHE A 4 -31.13 3.08 -3.69
CA PHE A 4 -29.92 3.65 -4.22
C PHE A 4 -29.13 4.55 -3.24
N SER A 5 -29.81 5.28 -2.37
CA SER A 5 -29.18 6.15 -1.37
C SER A 5 -28.56 5.31 -0.24
N SER A 6 -29.21 4.21 0.16
CA SER A 6 -28.69 3.24 1.13
C SER A 6 -27.50 2.46 0.58
N ILE A 7 -27.52 2.06 -0.69
CA ILE A 7 -26.43 1.39 -1.38
C ILE A 7 -25.21 2.34 -1.51
N LYS A 8 -25.43 3.61 -1.87
CA LYS A 8 -24.35 4.62 -1.92
C LYS A 8 -23.74 4.88 -0.54
N LYS A 9 -24.53 4.86 0.53
CA LYS A 9 -24.07 5.05 1.91
C LYS A 9 -23.27 3.82 2.40
N ALA A 10 -23.74 2.61 2.09
CA ALA A 10 -23.03 1.36 2.39
C ALA A 10 -21.71 1.23 1.60
N PHE A 11 -21.71 1.63 0.32
CA PHE A 11 -20.50 1.62 -0.51
C PHE A 11 -19.47 2.66 -0.07
N LYS A 12 -19.93 3.83 0.42
CA LYS A 12 -19.04 4.86 1.00
C LYS A 12 -18.45 4.45 2.34
N SER A 13 -19.20 3.70 3.16
CA SER A 13 -18.73 3.24 4.48
C SER A 13 -17.72 2.08 4.38
N SER A 14 -17.79 1.25 3.33
CA SER A 14 -16.86 0.12 3.16
C SER A 14 -15.48 0.54 2.62
N GLN A 15 -15.36 1.70 1.97
CA GLN A 15 -14.09 2.19 1.45
C GLN A 15 -13.32 3.12 2.42
N SER A 16 -13.99 3.74 3.38
CA SER A 16 -13.35 4.66 4.32
C SER A 16 -12.64 3.98 5.50
N ALA A 17 -12.89 2.69 5.74
CA ALA A 17 -12.39 1.98 6.93
C ALA A 17 -10.91 1.56 6.85
N ASN A 18 -10.25 1.67 5.69
CA ASN A 18 -8.91 1.12 5.48
C ASN A 18 -7.81 2.16 5.19
N PHE A 19 -8.14 3.45 5.17
CA PHE A 19 -7.13 4.49 4.93
C PHE A 19 -6.75 5.19 6.24
N PRO A 20 -5.45 5.44 6.47
CA PRO A 20 -4.99 6.08 7.70
C PRO A 20 -5.41 7.55 7.80
N ASN A 21 -5.75 8.19 6.68
CA ASN A 21 -6.22 9.57 6.58
C ASN A 21 -6.92 9.83 5.24
N ASP A 22 -7.34 11.08 5.00
CA ASP A 22 -8.02 11.49 3.76
C ASP A 22 -7.10 11.66 2.55
N LEU A 23 -5.79 11.52 2.74
CA LEU A 23 -4.76 11.73 1.72
C LEU A 23 -4.71 13.16 1.11
N GLU A 24 -5.37 14.15 1.73
CA GLU A 24 -5.48 15.49 1.16
C GLU A 24 -4.10 16.15 0.99
N SER A 25 -3.24 16.03 1.98
CA SER A 25 -1.88 16.57 1.95
C SER A 25 -0.87 15.73 1.14
N LEU A 26 -1.25 14.54 0.67
CA LEU A 26 -0.37 13.68 -0.12
C LEU A 26 -0.33 14.12 -1.59
N TRP A 27 0.88 14.30 -2.11
CA TRP A 27 1.12 14.49 -3.52
C TRP A 27 2.05 13.40 -4.05
N MET A 28 1.52 12.52 -4.91
CA MET A 28 2.31 11.47 -5.56
C MET A 28 3.03 12.03 -6.80
N PRO A 29 4.35 11.85 -6.92
CA PRO A 29 5.07 12.21 -8.14
C PRO A 29 4.62 11.35 -9.31
N PHE A 30 4.71 11.90 -10.51
CA PHE A 30 4.37 11.21 -11.77
C PHE A 30 3.00 10.52 -11.79
N SER A 31 2.04 11.05 -11.05
CA SER A 31 0.72 10.45 -10.88
C SER A 31 -0.40 11.44 -11.11
N ALA A 32 -1.51 10.98 -11.70
CA ALA A 32 -2.76 11.73 -11.76
C ALA A 32 -3.41 11.75 -10.35
N ASN A 33 -2.98 12.66 -9.48
CA ASN A 33 -3.32 12.66 -8.05
C ASN A 33 -4.83 12.67 -7.77
N LYS A 34 -5.60 13.42 -8.53
CA LYS A 34 -7.07 13.45 -8.40
C LYS A 34 -7.69 12.07 -8.64
N HIS A 35 -7.16 11.31 -9.60
CA HIS A 35 -7.59 9.96 -9.89
C HIS A 35 -7.10 8.97 -8.83
N PHE A 36 -5.83 9.05 -8.46
CA PHE A 36 -5.21 8.20 -7.43
C PHE A 36 -5.93 8.30 -6.09
N LYS A 37 -6.23 9.51 -5.61
CA LYS A 37 -6.91 9.73 -4.33
C LYS A 37 -8.34 9.18 -4.27
N LYS A 38 -9.00 8.98 -5.40
CA LYS A 38 -10.33 8.34 -5.44
C LYS A 38 -10.28 6.84 -5.14
N LYS A 39 -9.20 6.17 -5.56
CA LYS A 39 -8.97 4.74 -5.33
C LYS A 39 -7.48 4.50 -5.12
N PRO A 40 -6.92 4.92 -3.98
CA PRO A 40 -5.50 4.78 -3.72
C PRO A 40 -5.13 3.31 -3.55
N ARG A 41 -3.95 2.96 -4.05
CA ARG A 41 -3.36 1.64 -3.84
C ARG A 41 -2.42 1.72 -2.64
N LEU A 42 -2.86 1.18 -1.51
CA LEU A 42 -2.07 1.09 -0.30
C LEU A 42 -1.41 -0.27 -0.20
N ILE A 43 -0.16 -0.27 0.20
CA ILE A 43 0.62 -1.47 0.49
C ILE A 43 0.90 -1.50 1.99
N SER A 44 0.55 -2.58 2.65
CA SER A 44 0.75 -2.77 4.10
C SER A 44 2.00 -3.58 4.42
N LYS A 45 2.39 -4.51 3.55
CA LYS A 45 3.59 -5.34 3.70
C LYS A 45 4.05 -5.87 2.35
N ALA A 46 5.30 -6.36 2.32
CA ALA A 46 5.85 -7.04 1.17
C ALA A 46 6.71 -8.23 1.60
N LYS A 47 6.77 -9.29 0.79
CA LYS A 47 7.63 -10.45 1.02
C LYS A 47 7.96 -11.15 -0.31
N GLY A 48 9.24 -11.43 -0.53
CA GLY A 48 9.70 -12.06 -1.77
C GLY A 48 9.40 -11.17 -2.96
N MET A 49 8.55 -11.62 -3.86
CA MET A 49 8.15 -10.89 -5.08
C MET A 49 6.77 -10.25 -4.98
N TYR A 50 6.18 -10.17 -3.79
CA TYR A 50 4.79 -9.77 -3.64
C TYR A 50 4.61 -8.64 -2.64
N TYR A 51 3.73 -7.71 -3.01
CA TYR A 51 3.09 -6.77 -2.10
C TYR A 51 1.76 -7.33 -1.57
N TYR A 52 1.34 -6.82 -0.44
CA TYR A 52 0.05 -7.14 0.16
C TYR A 52 -0.67 -5.85 0.55
N THR A 53 -1.93 -5.74 0.16
CA THR A 53 -2.79 -4.64 0.56
C THR A 53 -3.27 -4.82 2.00
N PRO A 54 -3.83 -3.78 2.65
CA PRO A 54 -4.48 -3.91 3.96
C PRO A 54 -5.63 -4.92 3.98
N SER A 55 -6.29 -5.14 2.82
CA SER A 55 -7.34 -6.16 2.67
C SER A 55 -6.81 -7.58 2.45
N GLY A 56 -5.48 -7.76 2.36
CA GLY A 56 -4.85 -9.07 2.15
C GLY A 56 -4.71 -9.48 0.69
N GLU A 57 -5.05 -8.64 -0.27
CA GLU A 57 -4.82 -8.90 -1.69
C GLU A 57 -3.32 -9.01 -1.96
N LYS A 58 -2.94 -10.03 -2.74
CA LYS A 58 -1.56 -10.29 -3.11
C LYS A 58 -1.27 -9.76 -4.51
N ILE A 59 -0.28 -8.91 -4.64
CA ILE A 59 0.07 -8.24 -5.89
C ILE A 59 1.52 -8.58 -6.25
N LEU A 60 1.76 -9.08 -7.45
CA LEU A 60 3.12 -9.33 -7.94
C LEU A 60 3.85 -8.00 -8.18
N ASP A 61 5.04 -7.86 -7.61
CA ASP A 61 5.92 -6.73 -7.88
C ASP A 61 6.77 -7.00 -9.14
N GLY A 62 6.38 -6.42 -10.25
CA GLY A 62 7.10 -6.51 -11.52
C GLY A 62 8.13 -5.39 -11.75
N VAL A 63 8.28 -4.45 -10.81
CA VAL A 63 9.10 -3.23 -10.97
C VAL A 63 10.23 -3.12 -9.93
N ALA A 64 10.22 -3.97 -8.91
CA ALA A 64 11.18 -3.94 -7.79
C ALA A 64 11.26 -2.58 -7.09
N GLY A 65 10.12 -1.89 -6.92
CA GLY A 65 10.04 -0.57 -6.30
C GLY A 65 10.89 0.48 -7.03
N LEU A 66 10.91 0.46 -8.35
CA LEU A 66 11.76 1.30 -9.22
C LEU A 66 13.26 1.08 -8.90
N TRP A 67 13.70 -0.17 -9.05
CA TRP A 67 15.08 -0.68 -8.90
C TRP A 67 15.59 -0.80 -7.45
N CYS A 68 14.76 -0.63 -6.46
CA CYS A 68 15.21 -0.62 -5.07
C CYS A 68 15.25 -2.00 -4.40
N CYS A 69 14.47 -2.97 -4.88
CA CYS A 69 14.26 -4.28 -4.25
C CYS A 69 14.67 -5.45 -5.15
N ASN A 70 15.83 -5.37 -5.78
CA ASN A 70 16.32 -6.38 -6.74
C ASN A 70 16.49 -7.78 -6.12
N ALA A 71 16.80 -7.86 -4.83
CA ALA A 71 16.93 -9.11 -4.11
C ALA A 71 15.59 -9.69 -3.64
N GLY A 72 14.49 -8.97 -3.85
CA GLY A 72 13.17 -9.26 -3.30
C GLY A 72 12.91 -8.56 -1.97
N HIS A 73 11.64 -8.49 -1.60
CA HIS A 73 11.18 -7.82 -0.39
C HIS A 73 11.40 -8.67 0.85
N ASN A 74 11.77 -8.01 1.95
CA ASN A 74 11.85 -8.63 3.28
C ASN A 74 12.64 -9.94 3.28
N ARG A 75 13.81 -9.93 2.66
CA ARG A 75 14.74 -11.07 2.64
C ARG A 75 15.38 -11.20 4.02
N GLU A 76 15.12 -12.31 4.68
CA GLU A 76 15.53 -12.53 6.06
C GLU A 76 17.03 -12.32 6.33
N PRO A 77 17.96 -12.83 5.49
CA PRO A 77 19.39 -12.58 5.70
C PRO A 77 19.76 -11.10 5.65
N ILE A 78 19.10 -10.31 4.78
CA ILE A 78 19.34 -8.88 4.67
C ILE A 78 18.76 -8.14 5.87
N VAL A 79 17.55 -8.50 6.28
CA VAL A 79 16.88 -7.90 7.44
C VAL A 79 17.69 -8.14 8.72
N GLU A 80 18.18 -9.35 8.93
CA GLU A 80 19.02 -9.68 10.11
C GLU A 80 20.37 -8.94 10.09
N ALA A 81 21.02 -8.82 8.93
CA ALA A 81 22.23 -8.04 8.81
C ALA A 81 22.02 -6.56 9.17
N ILE A 82 20.89 -5.97 8.71
CA ILE A 82 20.53 -4.58 9.05
C ILE A 82 20.25 -4.44 10.55
N LYS A 83 19.50 -5.35 11.16
CA LYS A 83 19.21 -5.33 12.60
C LYS A 83 20.47 -5.39 13.42
N ASN A 84 21.39 -6.30 13.08
CA ASN A 84 22.65 -6.47 13.79
C ASN A 84 23.49 -5.18 13.69
N GLN A 85 23.66 -4.64 12.48
CA GLN A 85 24.42 -3.40 12.29
C GLN A 85 23.77 -2.21 13.00
N ALA A 86 22.44 -2.08 12.95
CA ALA A 86 21.73 -1.00 13.63
C ALA A 86 21.81 -1.08 15.16
N SER A 87 22.12 -2.25 15.74
CA SER A 87 22.37 -2.41 17.17
C SER A 87 23.80 -2.02 17.58
N GLU A 88 24.71 -1.94 16.63
CA GLU A 88 26.12 -1.60 16.86
C GLU A 88 26.40 -0.10 16.67
N LEU A 89 25.76 0.52 15.63
CA LEU A 89 26.04 1.90 15.24
C LEU A 89 24.80 2.57 14.60
#